data_f0cae3b2f08e690ac9c03c0d4bb73e1e
#
_entry.id   f0cae3b2f08e690ac9c03c0d4bb73e1e
#
_cell.length_a   1.000
_cell.length_b   1.000
_cell.length_c   1.000
_cell.angle_alpha   90.00
_cell.angle_beta   90.00
_cell.angle_gamma   90.00
#
_symmetry.space_group_name_H-M   'P 1'
#
loop_
_entity.id
_entity.type
_entity.pdbx_description
1 polymer ?
#
loop_
_entity_poly.entity_id
_entity_poly.type
_entity_poly.pdbx_seq_one_letter_code
_entity_poly.pdbx_strand_id
1 'polypeptide(L)'
;MRGPLASLVCPGLVAALLAGCSLLPSATPAGPMPPPGAVVVPAAQMDLGINNGTTLAIELVVNGTVVRQVDPGEAPVLAADQLPALPWNVEVRSPSGRVLVGMTVRAGDVWTRDNEDGSSEAKVAAARVDLSCGRIDIWSLIQMGGPAPGPGVSGDCDP
;
A
#
# COMPACT_ATOMS: atom_id res chain seq x y z
N MET A 1 72.56 23.46 -7.34
CA MET A 1 73.04 22.82 -8.59
C MET A 1 71.82 22.20 -9.27
N ARG A 2 71.49 22.75 -10.42
CA ARG A 2 71.03 22.10 -11.68
C ARG A 2 69.89 21.08 -11.48
N GLY A 3 68.83 21.08 -12.16
CA GLY A 3 68.42 21.76 -13.39
C GLY A 3 67.02 21.24 -13.79
N PRO A 4 66.36 21.88 -14.72
CA PRO A 4 64.93 21.62 -15.08
C PRO A 4 64.86 20.68 -16.29
N LEU A 5 63.71 19.97 -16.46
CA LEU A 5 63.24 19.46 -17.76
C LEU A 5 61.75 19.19 -17.54
N ALA A 6 60.87 19.99 -18.07
CA ALA A 6 60.40 20.11 -19.44
C ALA A 6 59.39 19.01 -19.82
N SER A 7 58.16 19.46 -19.98
CA SER A 7 57.20 19.17 -21.06
C SER A 7 56.68 17.75 -21.24
N LEU A 8 55.34 17.60 -21.15
CA LEU A 8 54.59 17.26 -22.35
C LEU A 8 53.08 17.37 -22.06
N VAL A 9 52.50 18.39 -22.66
CA VAL A 9 51.04 18.59 -22.74
C VAL A 9 50.54 17.65 -23.83
N CYS A 10 49.64 16.72 -23.46
CA CYS A 10 48.81 16.04 -24.43
C CYS A 10 47.37 16.52 -24.23
N PRO A 11 46.78 17.21 -25.20
CA PRO A 11 45.36 17.46 -25.20
C PRO A 11 44.61 16.22 -25.72
N GLY A 12 44.24 15.33 -24.80
CA GLY A 12 43.36 14.21 -25.12
C GLY A 12 41.94 14.69 -25.20
N LEU A 13 41.41 14.68 -26.40
CA LEU A 13 40.02 14.93 -26.74
C LEU A 13 39.13 13.83 -26.12
N VAL A 14 38.52 14.11 -24.98
CA VAL A 14 37.50 13.19 -24.39
C VAL A 14 36.17 13.51 -25.06
N ALA A 15 35.85 12.70 -26.06
CA ALA A 15 34.48 12.63 -26.60
C ALA A 15 33.56 12.07 -25.52
N ALA A 16 32.76 12.94 -24.88
CA ALA A 16 31.71 12.56 -23.99
C ALA A 16 30.56 11.93 -24.79
N LEU A 17 30.53 10.62 -24.85
CA LEU A 17 29.37 9.85 -25.26
C LEU A 17 28.30 10.00 -24.18
N LEU A 18 27.37 10.92 -24.37
CA LEU A 18 26.13 11.01 -23.64
C LEU A 18 25.28 9.79 -24.01
N ALA A 19 25.47 8.70 -23.29
CA ALA A 19 24.53 7.60 -23.29
C ALA A 19 23.24 8.10 -22.62
N GLY A 20 22.30 8.54 -23.44
CA GLY A 20 20.95 8.87 -23.01
C GLY A 20 20.27 7.58 -22.50
N CYS A 21 20.30 7.38 -21.19
CA CYS A 21 19.37 6.43 -20.56
C CYS A 21 17.96 6.99 -20.75
N SER A 22 17.28 6.50 -21.77
CA SER A 22 15.83 6.65 -21.88
C SER A 22 15.20 5.94 -20.68
N LEU A 23 14.83 6.72 -19.67
CA LEU A 23 13.95 6.27 -18.60
C LEU A 23 12.58 5.98 -19.27
N LEU A 24 12.43 4.78 -19.81
CA LEU A 24 11.10 4.27 -20.13
C LEU A 24 10.33 4.25 -18.81
N PRO A 25 9.16 4.92 -18.74
CA PRO A 25 8.32 4.79 -17.57
C PRO A 25 8.01 3.28 -17.42
N SER A 26 8.44 2.69 -16.32
CA SER A 26 8.07 1.31 -15.99
C SER A 26 6.55 1.27 -15.97
N ALA A 27 5.95 0.62 -16.96
CA ALA A 27 4.52 0.41 -16.97
C ALA A 27 4.20 -0.41 -15.71
N THR A 28 3.55 0.22 -14.75
CA THR A 28 3.02 -0.46 -13.58
C THR A 28 2.10 -1.56 -14.11
N PRO A 29 2.28 -2.83 -13.74
CA PRO A 29 1.40 -3.89 -14.21
C PRO A 29 -0.04 -3.50 -13.88
N ALA A 30 -0.88 -3.44 -14.90
CA ALA A 30 -2.29 -3.19 -14.72
C ALA A 30 -2.83 -4.29 -13.77
N GLY A 31 -3.52 -3.88 -12.72
CA GLY A 31 -4.23 -4.82 -11.86
C GLY A 31 -5.24 -5.66 -12.66
N PRO A 32 -5.77 -6.74 -12.13
CA PRO A 32 -6.77 -7.54 -12.82
C PRO A 32 -7.93 -6.64 -13.26
N MET A 33 -8.22 -6.67 -14.56
CA MET A 33 -9.30 -5.88 -15.15
C MET A 33 -10.65 -6.33 -14.58
N PRO A 34 -11.53 -5.40 -14.17
CA PRO A 34 -12.87 -5.76 -13.72
C PRO A 34 -13.61 -6.56 -14.80
N PRO A 35 -14.50 -7.49 -14.41
CA PRO A 35 -15.28 -8.24 -15.37
C PRO A 35 -16.25 -7.33 -16.16
N PRO A 36 -16.72 -7.76 -17.34
CA PRO A 36 -17.69 -7.01 -18.12
C PRO A 36 -18.93 -6.66 -17.28
N GLY A 37 -19.38 -5.41 -17.36
CA GLY A 37 -20.53 -4.92 -16.58
C GLY A 37 -20.22 -4.48 -15.15
N ALA A 38 -18.97 -4.65 -14.69
CA ALA A 38 -18.58 -4.10 -13.38
C ALA A 38 -18.41 -2.59 -13.44
N VAL A 39 -18.81 -1.91 -12.37
CA VAL A 39 -18.63 -0.47 -12.17
C VAL A 39 -17.46 -0.28 -11.21
N VAL A 40 -16.38 0.31 -11.72
CA VAL A 40 -15.24 0.69 -10.87
C VAL A 40 -15.68 1.81 -9.92
N VAL A 41 -15.41 1.63 -8.63
CA VAL A 41 -15.74 2.64 -7.63
C VAL A 41 -14.76 3.80 -7.75
N PRO A 42 -15.24 5.05 -7.94
CA PRO A 42 -14.36 6.21 -7.99
C PRO A 42 -13.57 6.39 -6.70
N ALA A 43 -12.31 6.81 -6.79
CA ALA A 43 -11.46 7.05 -5.64
C ALA A 43 -12.10 8.00 -4.60
N ALA A 44 -12.83 9.02 -5.07
CA ALA A 44 -13.55 9.97 -4.21
C ALA A 44 -14.71 9.35 -3.40
N GLN A 45 -15.02 8.08 -3.63
CA GLN A 45 -16.07 7.34 -2.93
C GLN A 45 -15.54 6.14 -2.14
N MET A 46 -14.22 5.98 -2.09
CA MET A 46 -13.61 4.84 -1.40
C MET A 46 -13.15 5.23 -0.01
N ASP A 47 -13.80 4.64 0.97
CA ASP A 47 -13.38 4.70 2.36
C ASP A 47 -12.31 3.62 2.63
N LEU A 48 -11.55 3.80 3.69
CA LEU A 48 -10.55 2.84 4.17
C LEU A 48 -10.91 2.44 5.59
N GLY A 49 -11.23 1.18 5.78
CA GLY A 49 -11.56 0.61 7.08
C GLY A 49 -10.41 -0.22 7.65
N ILE A 50 -10.33 -0.26 8.96
CA ILE A 50 -9.42 -1.12 9.71
C ILE A 50 -10.14 -1.66 10.95
N ASN A 51 -9.88 -2.92 11.29
CA ASN A 51 -10.28 -3.53 12.56
C ASN A 51 -9.03 -3.99 13.30
N ASN A 52 -8.80 -3.41 14.46
CA ASN A 52 -7.72 -3.80 15.35
C ASN A 52 -8.23 -4.77 16.42
N GLY A 53 -8.24 -6.06 16.11
CA GLY A 53 -8.54 -7.12 17.08
C GLY A 53 -7.31 -7.59 17.87
N THR A 54 -6.21 -6.83 17.87
CA THR A 54 -5.02 -7.14 18.66
C THR A 54 -5.04 -6.47 20.04
N THR A 55 -4.05 -6.80 20.87
CA THR A 55 -3.82 -6.13 22.16
C THR A 55 -2.90 -4.92 22.05
N LEU A 56 -2.43 -4.57 20.85
CA LEU A 56 -1.51 -3.46 20.59
C LEU A 56 -2.27 -2.23 20.11
N ALA A 57 -1.82 -1.03 20.50
CA ALA A 57 -2.14 0.20 19.78
C ALA A 57 -1.32 0.22 18.48
N ILE A 58 -1.98 0.26 17.33
CA ILE A 58 -1.35 0.17 16.01
C ILE A 58 -1.49 1.47 15.24
N GLU A 59 -0.64 1.68 14.25
CA GLU A 59 -0.70 2.84 13.35
C GLU A 59 -1.16 2.40 11.96
N LEU A 60 -2.18 3.06 11.44
CA LEU A 60 -2.59 2.97 10.05
C LEU A 60 -1.81 4.00 9.23
N VAL A 61 -1.07 3.51 8.25
CA VAL A 61 -0.15 4.31 7.42
C VAL A 61 -0.61 4.23 5.96
N VAL A 62 -0.75 5.36 5.30
CA VAL A 62 -1.08 5.44 3.86
C VAL A 62 0.01 6.24 3.17
N ASN A 63 0.63 5.65 2.16
CA ASN A 63 1.74 6.25 1.40
C ASN A 63 2.86 6.80 2.29
N GLY A 64 3.20 6.06 3.35
CA GLY A 64 4.25 6.42 4.30
C GLY A 64 3.86 7.45 5.37
N THR A 65 2.62 7.96 5.34
CA THR A 65 2.11 8.90 6.33
C THR A 65 1.16 8.21 7.31
N VAL A 66 1.37 8.37 8.61
CA VAL A 66 0.42 7.90 9.63
C VAL A 66 -0.85 8.72 9.52
N VAL A 67 -1.96 8.05 9.17
CA VAL A 67 -3.27 8.69 9.03
C VAL A 67 -4.13 8.51 10.27
N ARG A 68 -3.88 7.45 11.05
CA ARG A 68 -4.58 7.18 12.30
C ARG A 68 -3.82 6.23 13.21
N GLN A 69 -3.88 6.48 14.51
CA GLN A 69 -3.63 5.49 15.55
C GLN A 69 -4.94 4.76 15.87
N VAL A 70 -4.90 3.46 16.05
CA VAL A 70 -6.06 2.60 16.29
C VAL A 70 -5.81 1.77 17.53
N ASP A 71 -6.58 2.02 18.57
CA ASP A 71 -6.44 1.31 19.84
C ASP A 71 -7.02 -0.12 19.78
N PRO A 72 -6.64 -1.00 20.71
CA PRO A 72 -7.18 -2.36 20.79
C PRO A 72 -8.71 -2.39 20.77
N GLY A 73 -9.28 -3.21 19.88
CA GLY A 73 -10.73 -3.38 19.73
C GLY A 73 -11.43 -2.29 18.93
N GLU A 74 -10.73 -1.26 18.46
CA GLU A 74 -11.32 -0.25 17.58
C GLU A 74 -11.45 -0.73 16.13
N ALA A 75 -12.49 -0.25 15.46
CA ALA A 75 -12.74 -0.52 14.03
C ALA A 75 -13.15 0.75 13.28
N PRO A 76 -12.25 1.76 13.18
CA PRO A 76 -12.58 2.99 12.47
C PRO A 76 -12.65 2.80 10.97
N VAL A 77 -13.47 3.66 10.33
CA VAL A 77 -13.51 3.85 8.88
C VAL A 77 -13.13 5.30 8.60
N LEU A 78 -12.10 5.49 7.78
CA LEU A 78 -11.67 6.79 7.31
C LEU A 78 -12.44 7.12 6.03
N ALA A 79 -13.09 8.28 6.02
CA ALA A 79 -13.82 8.73 4.85
C ALA A 79 -12.86 9.10 3.71
N ALA A 80 -13.33 8.98 2.48
CA ALA A 80 -12.54 9.20 1.26
C ALA A 80 -11.87 10.58 1.21
N ASP A 81 -12.49 11.60 1.77
CA ASP A 81 -11.96 12.97 1.82
C ASP A 81 -10.81 13.16 2.81
N GLN A 82 -10.58 12.19 3.70
CA GLN A 82 -9.46 12.15 4.65
C GLN A 82 -8.23 11.44 4.09
N LEU A 83 -8.34 10.89 2.88
CA LEU A 83 -7.33 10.03 2.28
C LEU A 83 -6.67 10.71 1.07
N PRO A 84 -5.39 10.39 0.77
CA PRO A 84 -4.73 10.90 -0.43
C PRO A 84 -5.36 10.31 -1.70
N ALA A 85 -5.01 10.85 -2.86
CA ALA A 85 -5.38 10.25 -4.14
C ALA A 85 -4.73 8.86 -4.31
N LEU A 86 -5.43 7.97 -5.04
CA LEU A 86 -4.87 6.66 -5.42
C LEU A 86 -3.61 6.82 -6.31
N PRO A 87 -2.71 5.82 -6.30
CA PRO A 87 -2.78 4.56 -5.57
C PRO A 87 -2.41 4.71 -4.08
N TRP A 88 -2.96 3.82 -3.24
CA TRP A 88 -2.56 3.73 -1.85
C TRP A 88 -1.64 2.54 -1.62
N ASN A 89 -0.54 2.77 -0.92
CA ASN A 89 0.21 1.74 -0.22
C ASN A 89 -0.19 1.84 1.26
N VAL A 90 -1.01 0.89 1.71
CA VAL A 90 -1.57 0.86 3.07
C VAL A 90 -0.75 -0.11 3.89
N GLU A 91 -0.30 0.33 5.05
CA GLU A 91 0.41 -0.50 6.02
C GLU A 91 -0.21 -0.32 7.39
N VAL A 92 -0.19 -1.39 8.17
CA VAL A 92 -0.45 -1.33 9.62
C VAL A 92 0.84 -1.63 10.33
N ARG A 93 1.23 -0.72 11.22
CA ARG A 93 2.49 -0.82 11.97
C ARG A 93 2.24 -0.99 13.46
N SER A 94 3.10 -1.77 14.07
CA SER A 94 3.18 -1.91 15.52
C SER A 94 3.78 -0.65 16.17
N PRO A 95 3.72 -0.50 17.50
CA PRO A 95 4.38 0.61 18.21
C PRO A 95 5.88 0.71 17.95
N SER A 96 6.56 -0.40 17.65
CA SER A 96 7.99 -0.39 17.28
C SER A 96 8.25 0.02 15.83
N GLY A 97 7.20 0.26 15.02
CA GLY A 97 7.30 0.62 13.61
C GLY A 97 7.39 -0.58 12.66
N ARG A 98 7.27 -1.81 13.17
CA ARG A 98 7.25 -3.00 12.33
C ARG A 98 5.95 -3.09 11.54
N VAL A 99 6.04 -3.39 10.25
CA VAL A 99 4.88 -3.62 9.39
C VAL A 99 4.26 -4.98 9.74
N LEU A 100 3.02 -4.98 10.18
CA LEU A 100 2.26 -6.18 10.56
C LEU A 100 1.47 -6.73 9.37
N VAL A 101 0.85 -5.84 8.60
CA VAL A 101 0.08 -6.18 7.40
C VAL A 101 0.10 -5.01 6.44
N GLY A 102 -0.01 -5.29 5.15
CA GLY A 102 -0.08 -4.25 4.12
C GLY A 102 -0.90 -4.69 2.92
N MET A 103 -1.42 -3.69 2.19
CA MET A 103 -2.06 -3.89 0.89
C MET A 103 -1.81 -2.69 -0.01
N THR A 104 -1.92 -2.91 -1.32
CA THR A 104 -1.94 -1.83 -2.31
C THR A 104 -3.34 -1.72 -2.90
N VAL A 105 -3.87 -0.51 -2.99
CA VAL A 105 -5.15 -0.19 -3.63
C VAL A 105 -4.89 0.68 -4.85
N ARG A 106 -5.37 0.25 -6.02
CA ARG A 106 -5.24 0.97 -7.29
C ARG A 106 -6.61 1.27 -7.88
N ALA A 107 -6.66 2.22 -8.79
CA ALA A 107 -7.86 2.43 -9.61
C ALA A 107 -8.22 1.12 -10.34
N GLY A 108 -9.45 0.65 -10.19
CA GLY A 108 -9.94 -0.61 -10.75
C GLY A 108 -9.82 -1.84 -9.84
N ASP A 109 -9.10 -1.74 -8.71
CA ASP A 109 -9.04 -2.86 -7.74
C ASP A 109 -10.36 -3.01 -6.96
N VAL A 110 -11.20 -2.00 -6.97
CA VAL A 110 -12.49 -1.97 -6.26
C VAL A 110 -13.61 -1.72 -7.26
N TRP A 111 -14.58 -2.63 -7.28
CA TRP A 111 -15.71 -2.55 -8.20
C TRP A 111 -16.96 -3.26 -7.66
N THR A 112 -18.13 -2.94 -8.22
CA THR A 112 -19.39 -3.60 -7.98
C THR A 112 -20.00 -4.04 -9.29
N ARG A 113 -20.75 -5.12 -9.28
CA ARG A 113 -21.54 -5.60 -10.42
C ARG A 113 -22.86 -6.21 -9.95
N ASP A 114 -23.93 -5.86 -10.62
CA ASP A 114 -25.22 -6.53 -10.45
C ASP A 114 -25.31 -7.66 -11.47
N ASN A 115 -25.72 -8.84 -11.02
CA ASN A 115 -25.90 -10.01 -11.85
C ASN A 115 -27.35 -10.08 -12.37
N GLU A 116 -27.58 -10.83 -13.46
CA GLU A 116 -28.90 -10.99 -14.07
C GLU A 116 -29.93 -11.67 -13.16
N ASP A 117 -29.47 -12.42 -12.17
CA ASP A 117 -30.31 -13.08 -11.17
C ASP A 117 -30.75 -12.16 -10.00
N GLY A 118 -30.37 -10.88 -10.08
CA GLY A 118 -30.67 -9.89 -9.04
C GLY A 118 -29.70 -9.91 -7.85
N SER A 119 -28.69 -10.77 -7.87
CA SER A 119 -27.59 -10.72 -6.90
C SER A 119 -26.59 -9.62 -7.27
N SER A 120 -25.84 -9.13 -6.29
CA SER A 120 -24.76 -8.16 -6.53
C SER A 120 -23.43 -8.76 -6.10
N GLU A 121 -22.41 -8.56 -6.91
CA GLU A 121 -21.03 -8.88 -6.59
C GLU A 121 -20.25 -7.60 -6.27
N ALA A 122 -19.47 -7.63 -5.21
CA ALA A 122 -18.52 -6.57 -4.89
C ALA A 122 -17.13 -7.15 -4.72
N LYS A 123 -16.15 -6.51 -5.32
CA LYS A 123 -14.74 -6.75 -5.04
C LYS A 123 -14.21 -5.55 -4.27
N VAL A 124 -13.57 -5.82 -3.16
CA VAL A 124 -12.87 -4.83 -2.35
C VAL A 124 -11.39 -5.21 -2.25
N ALA A 125 -10.50 -4.23 -2.20
CA ALA A 125 -9.14 -4.48 -1.78
C ALA A 125 -9.15 -4.70 -0.27
N ALA A 126 -8.62 -5.83 0.17
CA ALA A 126 -8.59 -6.19 1.57
C ALA A 126 -7.34 -7.00 1.89
N ALA A 127 -6.87 -6.89 3.12
CA ALA A 127 -5.81 -7.72 3.68
C ALA A 127 -6.15 -8.09 5.12
N ARG A 128 -5.69 -9.26 5.52
CA ARG A 128 -5.89 -9.81 6.85
C ARG A 128 -4.63 -10.49 7.33
N VAL A 129 -4.36 -10.35 8.62
CA VAL A 129 -3.32 -11.12 9.30
C VAL A 129 -3.83 -11.60 10.65
N ASP A 130 -3.54 -12.87 10.98
CA ASP A 130 -3.72 -13.45 12.29
C ASP A 130 -2.37 -13.46 13.01
N LEU A 131 -2.30 -12.78 14.14
CA LEU A 131 -1.11 -12.61 14.97
C LEU A 131 -1.32 -13.28 16.34
N SER A 132 -0.25 -13.53 17.07
CA SER A 132 -0.34 -14.10 18.45
C SER A 132 -1.13 -13.21 19.41
N CYS A 133 -1.17 -11.90 19.16
CA CYS A 133 -1.92 -10.91 19.95
C CYS A 133 -3.33 -10.63 19.41
N GLY A 134 -3.77 -11.29 18.33
CA GLY A 134 -5.08 -11.08 17.73
C GLY A 134 -5.04 -10.94 16.22
N ARG A 135 -6.08 -10.34 15.65
CA ARG A 135 -6.25 -10.19 14.19
C ARG A 135 -6.34 -8.75 13.79
N ILE A 136 -5.76 -8.44 12.64
CA ILE A 136 -5.93 -7.16 11.95
C ILE A 136 -6.61 -7.42 10.60
N ASP A 137 -7.65 -6.66 10.31
CA ASP A 137 -8.28 -6.60 8.98
C ASP A 137 -8.22 -5.16 8.46
N ILE A 138 -7.84 -4.98 7.19
CA ILE A 138 -7.94 -3.70 6.48
C ILE A 138 -8.70 -3.91 5.17
N TRP A 139 -9.53 -2.94 4.78
CA TRP A 139 -10.35 -3.03 3.56
C TRP A 139 -10.66 -1.66 2.99
N SER A 140 -10.95 -1.62 1.71
CA SER A 140 -11.50 -0.44 1.03
C SER A 140 -12.95 -0.69 0.62
N LEU A 141 -13.81 0.33 0.68
CA LEU A 141 -15.22 0.42 0.31
C LEU A 141 -16.19 -0.02 1.42
N ILE A 142 -16.54 -1.28 1.55
CA ILE A 142 -17.56 -1.76 2.49
C ILE A 142 -16.90 -2.68 3.50
N GLN A 143 -17.25 -2.51 4.76
CA GLN A 143 -16.81 -3.42 5.80
C GLN A 143 -17.30 -4.84 5.49
N MET A 144 -16.39 -5.69 5.12
CA MET A 144 -16.64 -7.13 5.12
C MET A 144 -16.56 -7.59 6.57
N GLY A 145 -17.67 -8.07 7.10
CA GLY A 145 -17.69 -8.67 8.44
C GLY A 145 -16.59 -9.73 8.53
N GLY A 146 -15.49 -9.40 9.18
CA GLY A 146 -14.41 -10.35 9.42
C GLY A 146 -14.83 -11.36 10.49
N PRO A 147 -14.37 -12.60 10.42
CA PRO A 147 -14.51 -13.52 11.55
C PRO A 147 -13.79 -12.93 12.77
N ALA A 148 -14.25 -13.34 13.95
CA ALA A 148 -13.61 -12.94 15.20
C ALA A 148 -12.09 -13.18 15.18
N PRO A 149 -11.30 -12.37 15.91
CA PRO A 149 -9.87 -12.59 16.04
C PRO A 149 -9.54 -14.04 16.40
N GLY A 150 -8.61 -14.62 15.67
CA GLY A 150 -8.10 -15.97 15.93
C GLY A 150 -6.71 -15.93 16.55
N PRO A 151 -6.23 -17.04 17.10
CA PRO A 151 -4.85 -17.12 17.56
C PRO A 151 -3.90 -17.00 16.36
N GLY A 152 -2.94 -16.12 16.45
CA GLY A 152 -1.84 -16.02 15.51
C GLY A 152 -0.65 -16.90 15.91
N VAL A 153 0.47 -16.71 15.23
CA VAL A 153 1.72 -17.42 15.51
C VAL A 153 2.43 -16.76 16.69
N SER A 154 2.92 -17.54 17.64
CA SER A 154 3.64 -17.01 18.81
C SER A 154 4.87 -16.21 18.39
N GLY A 155 5.02 -14.99 18.92
CA GLY A 155 6.17 -14.12 18.70
C GLY A 155 6.09 -13.25 17.43
N ASP A 156 4.98 -13.24 16.71
CA ASP A 156 4.77 -12.41 15.52
C ASP A 156 4.21 -11.01 15.83
N CYS A 157 3.73 -10.80 17.05
CA CYS A 157 3.40 -9.49 17.55
C CYS A 157 4.66 -8.69 17.89
N ASP A 158 4.47 -7.43 18.18
CA ASP A 158 5.56 -6.54 18.57
C ASP A 158 6.34 -7.11 19.77
N PRO A 159 7.67 -7.14 19.72
CA PRO A 159 8.52 -7.62 20.81
C PRO A 159 8.45 -6.73 22.05
#